data_229e29c6e77c15d2a8643185271ad4a4
#
_entry.id   229e29c6e77c15d2a8643185271ad4a4
#
_cell.length_a   1.000
_cell.length_b   1.000
_cell.length_c   1.000
_cell.angle_alpha   90.00
_cell.angle_beta   90.00
_cell.angle_gamma   90.00
#
_symmetry.space_group_name_H-M   'P 1'
#
loop_
_entity.id
_entity.type
_entity.pdbx_description
1 polymer ?
#
loop_
_entity_poly.entity_id
_entity_poly.type
_entity_poly.pdbx_seq_one_letter_code
_entity_poly.pdbx_strand_id
1 'polypeptide(L)'
;MKKSLVILGVALMSLALVQNASAQTTATQSVSLTVSKVYRIAITGAATINLAISAGVAGTDALTPATDATSTYAITQNNSPATKVTANLDAVMAKGKLSILVASTLGTSAGTKDISNATGASAVNVVTAIAMGAETGKSITYTFSANASDGLFTANKTVTLTVID
;
A
#
# COMPACT_ATOMS: atom_id res chain seq x y z
N MET A 1 91.04 12.19 -6.19
CA MET A 1 90.11 13.17 -5.61
C MET A 1 88.72 13.17 -6.35
N LYS A 2 88.22 12.02 -6.79
CA LYS A 2 86.88 11.97 -7.50
C LYS A 2 85.82 11.07 -6.85
N LYS A 3 86.16 10.45 -5.70
CA LYS A 3 85.25 9.51 -5.00
C LYS A 3 84.45 10.12 -3.84
N SER A 4 84.88 11.27 -3.34
CA SER A 4 84.24 11.94 -2.17
C SER A 4 82.97 12.78 -2.57
N LEU A 5 82.85 13.15 -3.84
CA LEU A 5 81.77 14.03 -4.32
C LEU A 5 80.46 13.29 -4.55
N VAL A 6 80.53 11.95 -4.83
CA VAL A 6 79.33 11.13 -5.08
C VAL A 6 78.59 10.77 -3.77
N ILE A 7 79.31 10.62 -2.65
CA ILE A 7 78.71 10.28 -1.38
C ILE A 7 77.93 11.48 -0.78
N LEU A 8 78.37 12.69 -1.02
CA LEU A 8 77.70 13.89 -0.54
C LEU A 8 76.37 14.15 -1.31
N GLY A 9 76.30 13.77 -2.61
CA GLY A 9 75.10 13.92 -3.39
C GLY A 9 73.96 12.95 -2.97
N VAL A 10 74.32 11.73 -2.60
CA VAL A 10 73.35 10.73 -2.16
C VAL A 10 72.78 11.07 -0.75
N ALA A 11 73.60 11.63 0.16
CA ALA A 11 73.16 12.05 1.48
C ALA A 11 72.20 13.27 1.46
N LEU A 12 72.42 14.22 0.48
CA LEU A 12 71.49 15.32 0.32
C LEU A 12 70.17 14.92 -0.37
N MET A 13 70.20 13.90 -1.20
CA MET A 13 68.95 13.38 -1.85
C MET A 13 68.06 12.61 -0.92
N SER A 14 68.60 11.97 0.13
CA SER A 14 67.81 11.24 1.11
C SER A 14 67.13 12.17 2.15
N LEU A 15 67.61 13.41 2.31
CA LEU A 15 67.02 14.37 3.25
C LEU A 15 65.82 15.14 2.64
N ALA A 16 65.68 15.13 1.32
CA ALA A 16 64.57 15.81 0.63
C ALA A 16 63.27 14.97 0.56
N LEU A 17 63.30 13.70 0.96
CA LEU A 17 62.13 12.79 0.92
C LEU A 17 61.40 12.65 2.26
N VAL A 18 61.83 13.33 3.31
CA VAL A 18 61.08 13.47 4.57
C VAL A 18 60.16 14.70 4.45
N GLN A 19 59.40 14.79 3.37
CA GLN A 19 58.39 15.82 3.25
C GLN A 19 57.07 15.33 3.86
N ASN A 20 56.84 15.83 5.08
CA ASN A 20 55.50 16.05 5.61
C ASN A 20 54.50 14.91 5.34
N ALA A 21 54.72 13.75 5.93
CA ALA A 21 53.59 12.91 6.27
C ALA A 21 52.80 13.65 7.36
N SER A 22 52.07 14.70 6.97
CA SER A 22 51.06 15.29 7.83
C SER A 22 50.09 14.16 8.14
N ALA A 23 50.10 13.71 9.39
CA ALA A 23 49.12 12.74 9.83
C ALA A 23 47.73 13.37 9.57
N GLN A 24 47.02 12.84 8.59
CA GLN A 24 45.66 13.28 8.32
C GLN A 24 44.81 12.86 9.51
N THR A 25 44.41 13.84 10.32
CA THR A 25 43.61 13.60 11.52
C THR A 25 42.12 13.43 11.25
N THR A 26 41.67 13.69 10.02
CA THR A 26 40.29 13.56 9.61
C THR A 26 40.20 12.82 8.28
N ALA A 27 39.27 11.91 8.20
CA ALA A 27 38.85 11.25 6.95
C ALA A 27 37.35 11.46 6.75
N THR A 28 36.93 11.70 5.49
CA THR A 28 35.53 11.89 5.14
C THR A 28 35.12 10.89 4.09
N GLN A 29 33.89 10.43 4.19
CA GLN A 29 33.28 9.56 3.20
C GLN A 29 31.88 10.11 2.86
N SER A 30 31.56 10.22 1.58
CA SER A 30 30.20 10.56 1.13
C SER A 30 29.35 9.30 1.16
N VAL A 31 28.18 9.41 1.76
CA VAL A 31 27.16 8.36 1.76
C VAL A 31 25.91 8.92 1.08
N SER A 32 25.47 8.29 -0.01
CA SER A 32 24.23 8.64 -0.69
C SER A 32 23.08 7.81 -0.10
N LEU A 33 22.02 8.49 0.36
CA LEU A 33 20.83 7.86 0.96
C LEU A 33 19.62 8.20 0.10
N THR A 34 18.86 7.17 -0.30
CA THR A 34 17.66 7.33 -1.11
C THR A 34 16.53 6.50 -0.53
N VAL A 35 15.34 7.11 -0.37
CA VAL A 35 14.10 6.41 -0.04
C VAL A 35 13.17 6.53 -1.26
N SER A 36 12.88 5.40 -1.88
CA SER A 36 11.94 5.34 -3.02
C SER A 36 10.50 5.29 -2.53
N LYS A 37 9.55 5.56 -3.45
CA LYS A 37 8.11 5.46 -3.21
C LYS A 37 7.72 4.04 -2.81
N VAL A 38 6.98 3.92 -1.71
CA VAL A 38 6.49 2.66 -1.16
C VAL A 38 4.98 2.70 -1.04
N TYR A 39 4.31 1.74 -1.67
CA TYR A 39 2.91 1.41 -1.46
C TYR A 39 2.78 -0.07 -1.12
N ARG A 40 2.18 -0.37 0.02
CA ARG A 40 1.88 -1.73 0.46
C ARG A 40 0.48 -1.76 1.04
N ILE A 41 -0.31 -2.73 0.62
CA ILE A 41 -1.62 -3.04 1.18
C ILE A 41 -1.71 -4.54 1.40
N ALA A 42 -2.34 -4.95 2.48
CA ALA A 42 -2.63 -6.33 2.79
C ALA A 42 -4.03 -6.44 3.40
N ILE A 43 -4.74 -7.51 3.07
CA ILE A 43 -6.03 -7.87 3.70
C ILE A 43 -5.76 -9.05 4.63
N THR A 44 -6.34 -9.00 5.83
CA THR A 44 -6.31 -10.05 6.83
C THR A 44 -7.76 -10.44 7.17
N GLY A 45 -8.01 -11.73 7.35
CA GLY A 45 -9.33 -12.29 7.62
C GLY A 45 -9.54 -13.60 6.89
N ALA A 46 -10.78 -14.01 6.72
CA ALA A 46 -11.11 -15.21 5.96
C ALA A 46 -10.74 -15.04 4.47
N ALA A 47 -10.16 -16.08 3.88
CA ALA A 47 -9.84 -16.09 2.44
C ALA A 47 -11.10 -15.99 1.56
N THR A 48 -12.25 -16.40 2.11
CA THR A 48 -13.56 -16.32 1.45
C THR A 48 -14.57 -15.75 2.42
N ILE A 49 -15.28 -14.70 2.01
CA ILE A 49 -16.42 -14.13 2.71
C ILE A 49 -17.69 -14.76 2.14
N ASN A 50 -18.53 -15.31 3.01
CA ASN A 50 -19.80 -15.92 2.60
C ASN A 50 -20.97 -15.01 3.01
N LEU A 51 -21.59 -14.35 2.05
CA LEU A 51 -22.75 -13.49 2.24
C LEU A 51 -24.00 -14.19 1.71
N ALA A 52 -24.74 -14.87 2.59
CA ALA A 52 -25.94 -15.61 2.24
C ALA A 52 -27.19 -14.85 2.72
N ILE A 53 -28.11 -14.57 1.80
CA ILE A 53 -29.43 -14.00 2.09
C ILE A 53 -30.43 -15.15 2.17
N SER A 54 -31.09 -15.32 3.33
CA SER A 54 -32.08 -16.37 3.58
C SER A 54 -33.37 -15.84 4.20
N ALA A 55 -33.53 -14.53 4.37
CA ALA A 55 -34.67 -13.91 5.02
C ALA A 55 -35.22 -12.72 4.23
N GLY A 56 -36.48 -12.43 4.44
CA GLY A 56 -37.19 -11.29 3.87
C GLY A 56 -38.46 -11.00 4.65
N VAL A 57 -39.12 -9.91 4.34
CA VAL A 57 -40.40 -9.49 4.96
C VAL A 57 -41.51 -9.75 3.96
N ALA A 58 -42.56 -10.43 4.41
CA ALA A 58 -43.73 -10.70 3.55
C ALA A 58 -44.34 -9.39 3.01
N GLY A 59 -44.62 -9.37 1.71
CA GLY A 59 -45.18 -8.20 1.03
C GLY A 59 -44.16 -7.16 0.57
N THR A 60 -42.84 -7.39 0.79
CA THR A 60 -41.75 -6.55 0.28
C THR A 60 -40.87 -7.33 -0.69
N ASP A 61 -40.38 -6.65 -1.76
CA ASP A 61 -39.46 -7.25 -2.71
C ASP A 61 -38.00 -7.29 -2.14
N ALA A 62 -37.62 -6.31 -1.31
CA ALA A 62 -36.31 -6.26 -0.70
C ALA A 62 -36.11 -7.38 0.32
N LEU A 63 -35.05 -8.17 0.13
CA LEU A 63 -34.63 -9.20 1.07
C LEU A 63 -33.75 -8.60 2.17
N THR A 64 -33.64 -9.28 3.32
CA THR A 64 -32.78 -8.86 4.43
C THR A 64 -31.31 -8.95 4.01
N PRO A 65 -30.55 -7.85 3.99
CA PRO A 65 -29.15 -7.89 3.56
C PRO A 65 -28.26 -8.75 4.45
N ALA A 66 -27.29 -9.42 3.86
CA ALA A 66 -26.23 -10.12 4.56
C ALA A 66 -25.01 -9.19 4.70
N THR A 67 -24.39 -9.18 5.89
CA THR A 67 -23.23 -8.33 6.19
C THR A 67 -22.12 -9.13 6.83
N ASP A 68 -20.88 -8.86 6.47
CA ASP A 68 -19.67 -9.39 7.09
C ASP A 68 -18.66 -8.24 7.34
N ALA A 69 -18.06 -8.25 8.53
CA ALA A 69 -17.07 -7.26 8.97
C ALA A 69 -15.84 -7.95 9.61
N THR A 70 -15.58 -9.21 9.27
CA THR A 70 -14.49 -10.00 9.88
C THR A 70 -13.13 -9.72 9.25
N SER A 71 -13.12 -9.11 8.06
CA SER A 71 -11.88 -8.74 7.37
C SER A 71 -11.35 -7.39 7.83
N THR A 72 -10.03 -7.29 7.87
CA THR A 72 -9.32 -6.04 8.10
C THR A 72 -8.25 -5.82 7.03
N TYR A 73 -7.79 -4.57 6.89
CA TYR A 73 -6.63 -4.28 6.07
C TYR A 73 -5.55 -3.55 6.84
N ALA A 74 -4.35 -3.58 6.26
CA ALA A 74 -3.21 -2.78 6.67
C ALA A 74 -2.63 -2.07 5.45
N ILE A 75 -2.13 -0.87 5.64
CA ILE A 75 -1.48 -0.08 4.60
C ILE A 75 -0.20 0.56 5.13
N THR A 76 0.83 0.63 4.28
CA THR A 76 2.03 1.44 4.50
C THR A 76 2.30 2.24 3.23
N GLN A 77 2.47 3.55 3.38
CA GLN A 77 2.79 4.43 2.26
C GLN A 77 3.66 5.61 2.70
N ASN A 78 4.55 6.08 1.82
CA ASN A 78 5.45 7.20 2.06
C ASN A 78 5.32 8.33 1.03
N ASN A 79 4.23 8.35 0.27
CA ASN A 79 3.94 9.39 -0.71
C ASN A 79 2.71 10.21 -0.28
N SER A 80 2.72 11.50 -0.51
CA SER A 80 1.63 12.43 -0.17
C SER A 80 1.52 13.47 -1.30
N PRO A 81 0.34 14.13 -1.49
CA PRO A 81 -0.85 14.13 -0.64
C PRO A 81 -2.07 13.40 -1.23
N ALA A 82 -1.98 12.75 -2.38
CA ALA A 82 -3.17 12.30 -3.13
C ALA A 82 -3.44 10.79 -3.03
N THR A 83 -2.73 10.06 -2.17
CA THR A 83 -2.86 8.60 -2.06
C THR A 83 -4.27 8.20 -1.61
N LYS A 84 -4.81 7.20 -2.27
CA LYS A 84 -6.15 6.65 -2.02
C LYS A 84 -6.15 5.13 -2.16
N VAL A 85 -7.16 4.48 -1.59
CA VAL A 85 -7.49 3.07 -1.84
C VAL A 85 -8.74 3.02 -2.69
N THR A 86 -8.66 2.26 -3.76
CA THR A 86 -9.79 1.94 -4.63
C THR A 86 -10.21 0.48 -4.46
N ALA A 87 -11.48 0.18 -4.73
CA ALA A 87 -12.03 -1.16 -4.77
C ALA A 87 -12.66 -1.44 -6.12
N ASN A 88 -12.47 -2.65 -6.64
CA ASN A 88 -13.14 -3.15 -7.82
C ASN A 88 -13.43 -4.65 -7.73
N LEU A 89 -14.36 -5.12 -8.55
CA LEU A 89 -14.66 -6.52 -8.78
C LEU A 89 -13.91 -7.04 -10.01
N ASP A 90 -13.72 -8.36 -10.06
CA ASP A 90 -13.27 -9.09 -11.25
C ASP A 90 -14.28 -8.98 -12.43
N ALA A 91 -15.58 -8.93 -12.12
CA ALA A 91 -16.65 -8.73 -13.09
C ALA A 91 -17.88 -8.10 -12.45
N VAL A 92 -18.69 -7.38 -13.22
CA VAL A 92 -19.95 -6.77 -12.76
C VAL A 92 -20.91 -7.81 -12.16
N MET A 93 -21.72 -7.37 -11.23
CA MET A 93 -22.84 -8.15 -10.71
C MET A 93 -24.00 -8.16 -11.71
N ALA A 94 -24.48 -9.34 -12.09
CA ALA A 94 -25.66 -9.45 -12.94
C ALA A 94 -26.97 -9.28 -12.14
N LYS A 95 -26.93 -9.61 -10.84
CA LYS A 95 -28.07 -9.57 -9.91
C LYS A 95 -27.59 -9.20 -8.52
N GLY A 96 -28.46 -8.58 -7.74
CA GLY A 96 -28.16 -8.09 -6.41
C GLY A 96 -27.14 -6.95 -6.42
N LYS A 97 -26.75 -6.52 -5.23
CA LYS A 97 -25.87 -5.38 -5.02
C LYS A 97 -24.83 -5.72 -3.94
N LEU A 98 -23.55 -5.54 -4.26
CA LEU A 98 -22.46 -5.65 -3.30
C LEU A 98 -21.94 -4.26 -2.95
N SER A 99 -21.93 -3.95 -1.66
CA SER A 99 -21.37 -2.71 -1.13
C SER A 99 -20.20 -3.00 -0.22
N ILE A 100 -19.27 -2.05 -0.13
CA ILE A 100 -18.09 -2.10 0.74
C ILE A 100 -17.99 -0.81 1.57
N LEU A 101 -17.63 -0.95 2.83
CA LEU A 101 -17.20 0.14 3.71
C LEU A 101 -15.81 -0.20 4.23
N VAL A 102 -14.86 0.72 4.06
CA VAL A 102 -13.49 0.57 4.53
C VAL A 102 -13.19 1.66 5.56
N ALA A 103 -12.87 1.26 6.78
CA ALA A 103 -12.49 2.18 7.84
C ALA A 103 -11.03 2.63 7.65
N SER A 104 -10.70 3.85 8.03
CA SER A 104 -9.33 4.38 8.07
C SER A 104 -9.19 5.42 9.15
N THR A 105 -7.99 5.55 9.71
CA THR A 105 -7.57 6.65 10.59
C THR A 105 -6.39 7.43 10.00
N LEU A 106 -5.70 6.84 9.04
CA LEU A 106 -4.62 7.50 8.29
C LEU A 106 -5.15 8.34 7.13
N GLY A 107 -6.33 7.97 6.60
CA GLY A 107 -7.06 8.67 5.56
C GLY A 107 -8.52 8.92 5.94
N THR A 108 -9.31 9.32 4.96
CA THR A 108 -10.75 9.54 5.10
C THR A 108 -11.52 8.41 4.44
N SER A 109 -12.30 7.66 5.23
CA SER A 109 -13.24 6.67 4.66
C SER A 109 -14.23 7.36 3.74
N ALA A 110 -14.42 6.83 2.55
CA ALA A 110 -15.39 7.36 1.59
C ALA A 110 -16.85 6.95 1.91
N GLY A 111 -17.05 6.28 3.07
CA GLY A 111 -18.35 5.71 3.45
C GLY A 111 -18.65 4.42 2.67
N THR A 112 -19.88 3.95 2.79
CA THR A 112 -20.35 2.76 2.06
C THR A 112 -20.40 3.05 0.55
N LYS A 113 -19.69 2.23 -0.23
CA LYS A 113 -19.65 2.33 -1.69
C LYS A 113 -20.27 1.08 -2.33
N ASP A 114 -21.10 1.31 -3.32
CA ASP A 114 -21.57 0.27 -4.23
C ASP A 114 -20.42 -0.10 -5.17
N ILE A 115 -20.05 -1.37 -5.20
CA ILE A 115 -19.02 -1.91 -6.08
C ILE A 115 -19.57 -2.90 -7.12
N SER A 116 -20.89 -3.06 -7.21
CA SER A 116 -21.54 -4.03 -8.11
C SER A 116 -21.11 -3.88 -9.56
N ASN A 117 -20.86 -2.64 -10.01
CA ASN A 117 -20.43 -2.31 -11.36
C ASN A 117 -18.97 -1.80 -11.43
N ALA A 118 -18.23 -1.85 -10.33
CA ALA A 118 -16.85 -1.37 -10.28
C ALA A 118 -15.90 -2.45 -10.81
N THR A 119 -15.40 -2.28 -12.03
CA THR A 119 -14.42 -3.18 -12.64
C THR A 119 -13.29 -2.38 -13.25
N GLY A 120 -12.05 -2.87 -13.17
CA GLY A 120 -10.91 -2.25 -13.85
C GLY A 120 -10.87 -0.71 -13.73
N ALA A 121 -11.07 -0.01 -14.84
CA ALA A 121 -11.04 1.47 -14.91
C ALA A 121 -12.20 2.16 -14.16
N SER A 122 -13.26 1.44 -13.79
CA SER A 122 -14.39 1.97 -13.00
C SER A 122 -14.27 1.71 -11.49
N ALA A 123 -13.07 1.39 -11.01
CA ALA A 123 -12.80 1.21 -9.58
C ALA A 123 -13.24 2.43 -8.74
N VAL A 124 -13.88 2.18 -7.60
CA VAL A 124 -14.39 3.24 -6.73
C VAL A 124 -13.44 3.57 -5.59
N ASN A 125 -13.32 4.83 -5.22
CA ASN A 125 -12.53 5.23 -4.06
C ASN A 125 -13.25 4.79 -2.77
N VAL A 126 -12.56 4.06 -1.91
CA VAL A 126 -13.07 3.59 -0.61
C VAL A 126 -12.38 4.29 0.57
N VAL A 127 -11.12 4.69 0.40
CA VAL A 127 -10.40 5.59 1.32
C VAL A 127 -9.70 6.65 0.48
N THR A 128 -9.72 7.90 0.93
CA THR A 128 -9.10 9.04 0.25
C THR A 128 -8.18 9.82 1.18
N ALA A 129 -7.35 10.70 0.63
CA ALA A 129 -6.48 11.60 1.39
C ALA A 129 -5.63 10.88 2.45
N ILE A 130 -5.03 9.75 2.08
CA ILE A 130 -4.22 8.94 2.99
C ILE A 130 -2.88 9.65 3.24
N ALA A 131 -2.61 10.02 4.50
CA ALA A 131 -1.34 10.61 4.89
C ALA A 131 -0.18 9.62 4.79
N MET A 132 1.06 10.12 4.77
CA MET A 132 2.24 9.27 4.91
C MET A 132 2.22 8.54 6.25
N GLY A 133 2.59 7.27 6.24
CA GLY A 133 2.63 6.45 7.44
C GLY A 133 2.11 5.03 7.22
N ALA A 134 1.66 4.43 8.31
CA ALA A 134 1.11 3.08 8.30
C ALA A 134 -0.11 3.00 9.24
N GLU A 135 -1.09 2.19 8.85
CA GLU A 135 -2.18 1.76 9.71
C GLU A 135 -2.45 0.26 9.52
N THR A 136 -3.00 -0.38 10.53
CA THR A 136 -3.29 -1.80 10.53
C THR A 136 -4.60 -2.09 11.27
N GLY A 137 -5.20 -3.25 11.01
CA GLY A 137 -6.40 -3.72 11.69
C GLY A 137 -7.65 -2.87 11.42
N LYS A 138 -7.70 -2.18 10.28
CA LYS A 138 -8.86 -1.37 9.90
C LYS A 138 -9.92 -2.25 9.26
N SER A 139 -11.16 -2.16 9.75
CA SER A 139 -12.25 -3.03 9.30
C SER A 139 -12.63 -2.78 7.84
N ILE A 140 -12.93 -3.88 7.17
CA ILE A 140 -13.62 -3.90 5.88
C ILE A 140 -14.98 -4.56 6.14
N THR A 141 -16.05 -3.85 5.82
CA THR A 141 -17.42 -4.36 5.92
C THR A 141 -17.99 -4.57 4.52
N TYR A 142 -18.41 -5.77 4.22
CA TYR A 142 -19.14 -6.11 3.00
C TYR A 142 -20.63 -6.24 3.32
N THR A 143 -21.47 -5.72 2.45
CA THR A 143 -22.93 -5.88 2.53
C THR A 143 -23.45 -6.31 1.17
N PHE A 144 -24.11 -7.47 1.15
CA PHE A 144 -24.82 -7.98 -0.01
C PHE A 144 -26.33 -7.81 0.16
N SER A 145 -26.98 -7.21 -0.82
CA SER A 145 -28.42 -7.04 -0.86
C SER A 145 -28.99 -7.53 -2.20
N ALA A 146 -30.19 -8.07 -2.16
CA ALA A 146 -30.90 -8.55 -3.33
C ALA A 146 -32.41 -8.38 -3.14
N ASN A 147 -33.15 -8.48 -4.22
CA ASN A 147 -34.59 -8.48 -4.23
C ASN A 147 -35.15 -9.90 -4.49
N ALA A 148 -36.36 -10.17 -4.06
CA ALA A 148 -37.05 -11.43 -4.37
C ALA A 148 -37.23 -11.59 -5.89
N SER A 149 -37.45 -10.50 -6.60
CA SER A 149 -37.56 -10.46 -8.08
C SER A 149 -36.24 -10.84 -8.79
N ASP A 150 -35.05 -10.80 -8.12
CA ASP A 150 -33.80 -11.32 -8.68
C ASP A 150 -33.82 -12.85 -8.85
N GLY A 151 -34.71 -13.54 -8.13
CA GLY A 151 -34.79 -15.00 -8.09
C GLY A 151 -33.60 -15.65 -7.39
N LEU A 152 -33.54 -16.97 -7.43
CA LEU A 152 -32.39 -17.71 -6.86
C LEU A 152 -31.16 -17.54 -7.75
N PHE A 153 -30.02 -17.26 -7.14
CA PHE A 153 -28.74 -17.23 -7.83
C PHE A 153 -27.57 -17.46 -6.86
N THR A 154 -26.42 -17.81 -7.42
CA THR A 154 -25.14 -17.87 -6.74
C THR A 154 -24.12 -17.15 -7.60
N ALA A 155 -23.28 -16.33 -6.99
CA ALA A 155 -22.18 -15.64 -7.67
C ALA A 155 -20.93 -15.65 -6.79
N ASN A 156 -19.79 -15.90 -7.41
CA ASN A 156 -18.48 -15.70 -6.79
C ASN A 156 -17.84 -14.45 -7.39
N LYS A 157 -17.38 -13.54 -6.56
CA LYS A 157 -16.73 -12.30 -6.96
C LYS A 157 -15.43 -12.11 -6.19
N THR A 158 -14.41 -11.66 -6.90
CA THR A 158 -13.15 -11.25 -6.29
C THR A 158 -13.13 -9.75 -6.13
N VAL A 159 -12.99 -9.28 -4.89
CA VAL A 159 -12.78 -7.86 -4.58
C VAL A 159 -11.29 -7.57 -4.53
N THR A 160 -10.84 -6.59 -5.30
CA THR A 160 -9.45 -6.12 -5.30
C THR A 160 -9.39 -4.72 -4.70
N LEU A 161 -8.53 -4.53 -3.69
CA LEU A 161 -8.17 -3.23 -3.14
C LEU A 161 -6.81 -2.81 -3.71
N THR A 162 -6.73 -1.59 -4.21
CA THR A 162 -5.49 -1.05 -4.81
C THR A 162 -5.16 0.31 -4.21
N VAL A 163 -3.88 0.50 -3.84
CA VAL A 163 -3.34 1.80 -3.43
C VAL A 163 -2.83 2.52 -4.66
N ILE A 164 -3.31 3.73 -4.89
CA ILE A 164 -2.92 4.58 -6.03
C ILE A 164 -2.76 6.05 -5.61
N ASP A 165 -2.14 6.85 -6.46
CA ASP A 165 -2.09 8.32 -6.37
C ASP A 165 -3.42 8.96 -6.72
#